data_aeeb3bae330f0ac2f69a17dd112c75b6
#
_entry.id   aeeb3bae330f0ac2f69a17dd112c75b6
#
_cell.length_a   1.000
_cell.length_b   1.000
_cell.length_c   1.000
_cell.angle_alpha   90.00
_cell.angle_beta   90.00
_cell.angle_gamma   90.00
#
_symmetry.space_group_name_H-M   'P 1'
#
loop_
_entity.id
_entity.type
_entity.pdbx_description
1 polymer ?
#
loop_
_entity_poly.entity_id
_entity_poly.type
_entity_poly.pdbx_seq_one_letter_code
_entity_poly.pdbx_strand_id
1 'polypeptide(L)'
;MDGVDAPKSSIFQLSAHVGTVLQDPDGQFIGLTVGEDIAFALENSCMPQDEMHEITRHAAELVGIQDHLDYAPHELSGGQKQRVSLAGVMVDQVKILLFDEPLANLDPATGKQTIELIDEIQEKTDTTVVIIEHRLEDVLWRDVDRIVLMGDGKILADLHPDELLSTRLLEENGIREPLYLTALRYAGVELAPAKKPAHVDSVVIDKADRKKMTDWFWSRPAAEAEKEHEPLLEVRNLTFGYERGRQTLRDVSLTIQKGEMVSIVGKN
;
A
#
# COMPACT_ATOMS: atom_id res chain seq x y z
N MET A 1 -20.03 -7.20 -14.14
CA MET A 1 -18.63 -7.20 -14.58
C MET A 1 -18.64 -7.43 -16.08
N ASP A 2 -18.36 -6.44 -16.89
CA ASP A 2 -18.35 -6.51 -18.36
C ASP A 2 -19.58 -7.25 -18.99
N GLY A 3 -20.76 -7.01 -18.45
CA GLY A 3 -22.00 -7.70 -18.81
C GLY A 3 -22.19 -9.10 -18.22
N VAL A 4 -21.21 -9.61 -17.47
CA VAL A 4 -21.28 -10.92 -16.81
C VAL A 4 -21.97 -10.79 -15.45
N ASP A 5 -22.99 -11.63 -15.22
CA ASP A 5 -23.72 -11.71 -13.94
C ASP A 5 -22.91 -12.56 -12.94
N ALA A 6 -22.14 -11.89 -12.05
CA ALA A 6 -21.24 -12.53 -11.13
C ALA A 6 -21.88 -13.64 -10.28
N PRO A 7 -23.09 -13.48 -9.68
CA PRO A 7 -23.77 -14.54 -8.93
C PRO A 7 -24.14 -15.79 -9.73
N LYS A 8 -24.21 -15.68 -11.05
CA LYS A 8 -24.60 -16.81 -11.94
C LYS A 8 -23.44 -17.41 -12.71
N SER A 9 -22.26 -16.81 -12.56
CA SER A 9 -21.08 -17.23 -13.33
C SER A 9 -20.18 -18.15 -12.51
N SER A 10 -19.50 -19.05 -13.18
CA SER A 10 -18.47 -19.87 -12.55
C SER A 10 -17.21 -19.02 -12.27
N ILE A 11 -16.36 -19.47 -11.36
CA ILE A 11 -15.08 -18.83 -11.05
C ILE A 11 -14.20 -18.73 -12.31
N PHE A 12 -14.23 -19.73 -13.20
CA PHE A 12 -13.50 -19.73 -14.47
C PHE A 12 -13.99 -18.65 -15.45
N GLN A 13 -15.28 -18.35 -15.44
CA GLN A 13 -15.82 -17.26 -16.26
C GLN A 13 -15.44 -15.89 -15.68
N LEU A 14 -15.37 -15.78 -14.36
CA LEU A 14 -14.99 -14.54 -13.69
C LEU A 14 -13.50 -14.27 -13.81
N SER A 15 -12.65 -15.29 -13.71
CA SER A 15 -11.18 -15.11 -13.81
C SER A 15 -10.73 -14.59 -15.18
N ALA A 16 -11.50 -14.81 -16.24
CA ALA A 16 -11.23 -14.20 -17.55
C ALA A 16 -11.44 -12.67 -17.59
N HIS A 17 -12.07 -12.09 -16.57
CA HIS A 17 -12.39 -10.66 -16.52
C HIS A 17 -11.75 -9.95 -15.32
N VAL A 18 -11.45 -10.70 -14.26
CA VAL A 18 -11.03 -10.17 -12.96
C VAL A 18 -9.79 -10.89 -12.50
N GLY A 19 -8.73 -10.13 -12.30
CA GLY A 19 -7.53 -10.58 -11.61
C GLY A 19 -7.53 -10.13 -10.15
N THR A 20 -7.04 -10.97 -9.25
CA THR A 20 -6.99 -10.65 -7.81
C THR A 20 -5.58 -10.82 -7.28
N VAL A 21 -5.08 -9.79 -6.64
CA VAL A 21 -3.84 -9.81 -5.85
C VAL A 21 -4.25 -9.87 -4.38
N LEU A 22 -3.88 -10.96 -3.71
CA LEU A 22 -4.24 -11.21 -2.32
C LEU A 22 -3.28 -10.50 -1.35
N GLN A 23 -3.72 -10.33 -0.10
CA GLN A 23 -2.97 -9.73 0.99
C GLN A 23 -1.64 -10.44 1.27
N ASP A 24 -1.63 -11.78 1.21
CA ASP A 24 -0.44 -12.60 1.39
C ASP A 24 0.03 -13.18 0.04
N PRO A 25 1.05 -12.58 -0.60
CA PRO A 25 1.58 -13.08 -1.85
C PRO A 25 2.24 -14.47 -1.71
N ASP A 26 2.76 -14.85 -0.54
CA ASP A 26 3.38 -16.17 -0.34
C ASP A 26 2.37 -17.31 -0.54
N GLY A 27 1.10 -17.08 -0.22
CA GLY A 27 0.02 -18.04 -0.45
C GLY A 27 -0.41 -18.18 -1.92
N GLN A 28 0.05 -17.32 -2.81
CA GLN A 28 -0.28 -17.32 -4.24
C GLN A 28 0.76 -18.03 -5.10
N PHE A 29 2.02 -18.14 -4.64
CA PHE A 29 3.09 -18.74 -5.44
C PHE A 29 2.91 -20.24 -5.65
N ILE A 30 3.01 -20.65 -6.90
CA ILE A 30 2.89 -22.05 -7.36
C ILE A 30 4.17 -22.46 -8.08
N GLY A 31 4.80 -21.55 -8.82
CA GLY A 31 6.04 -21.77 -9.57
C GLY A 31 7.25 -21.99 -8.66
N LEU A 32 8.23 -22.76 -9.13
CA LEU A 32 9.52 -22.92 -8.47
C LEU A 32 10.39 -21.68 -8.67
N THR A 33 10.19 -20.99 -9.78
CA THR A 33 10.83 -19.70 -10.10
C THR A 33 9.79 -18.61 -10.33
N VAL A 34 10.23 -17.36 -10.25
CA VAL A 34 9.40 -16.18 -10.56
C VAL A 34 8.83 -16.27 -11.97
N GLY A 35 9.64 -16.69 -12.95
CA GLY A 35 9.21 -16.82 -14.33
C GLY A 35 8.12 -17.86 -14.51
N GLU A 36 8.25 -19.02 -13.85
CA GLU A 36 7.23 -20.07 -13.85
C GLU A 36 5.92 -19.61 -13.18
N ASP A 37 6.04 -18.85 -12.11
CA ASP A 37 4.86 -18.34 -11.41
C ASP A 37 4.08 -17.33 -12.25
N ILE A 38 4.76 -16.41 -12.90
CA ILE A 38 4.13 -15.44 -13.82
C ILE A 38 3.52 -16.17 -15.03
N ALA A 39 4.18 -17.21 -15.56
CA ALA A 39 3.73 -17.96 -16.72
C ALA A 39 2.55 -18.91 -16.43
N PHE A 40 2.24 -19.19 -15.16
CA PHE A 40 1.31 -20.24 -14.75
C PHE A 40 -0.08 -20.14 -15.41
N ALA A 41 -0.65 -18.95 -15.52
CA ALA A 41 -1.94 -18.74 -16.18
C ALA A 41 -1.89 -19.02 -17.68
N LEU A 42 -0.77 -18.68 -18.33
CA LEU A 42 -0.53 -18.90 -19.76
C LEU A 42 -0.36 -20.41 -20.06
N GLU A 43 0.33 -21.14 -19.16
CA GLU A 43 0.44 -22.59 -19.23
C GLU A 43 -0.93 -23.28 -19.18
N ASN A 44 -1.79 -22.85 -18.25
CA ASN A 44 -3.15 -23.36 -18.12
C ASN A 44 -3.99 -23.12 -19.38
N SER A 45 -3.67 -22.07 -20.14
CA SER A 45 -4.32 -21.75 -21.42
C SER A 45 -3.71 -22.50 -22.60
N CYS A 46 -2.73 -23.40 -22.36
CA CYS A 46 -2.00 -24.15 -23.38
C CYS A 46 -1.33 -23.24 -24.44
N MET A 47 -0.82 -22.08 -24.02
CA MET A 47 -0.14 -21.14 -24.90
C MET A 47 1.18 -21.72 -25.43
N PRO A 48 1.57 -21.45 -26.69
CA PRO A 48 2.88 -21.84 -27.22
C PRO A 48 4.03 -21.26 -26.37
N GLN A 49 5.09 -22.04 -26.17
CA GLN A 49 6.18 -21.69 -25.26
C GLN A 49 6.87 -20.37 -25.62
N ASP A 50 7.09 -20.12 -26.91
CA ASP A 50 7.76 -18.90 -27.38
C ASP A 50 6.93 -17.64 -27.03
N GLU A 51 5.61 -17.70 -27.25
CA GLU A 51 4.68 -16.62 -26.92
C GLU A 51 4.60 -16.41 -25.40
N MET A 52 4.56 -17.51 -24.64
CA MET A 52 4.53 -17.49 -23.18
C MET A 52 5.77 -16.79 -22.61
N HIS A 53 6.96 -17.11 -23.11
CA HIS A 53 8.21 -16.44 -22.69
C HIS A 53 8.20 -14.93 -22.98
N GLU A 54 7.67 -14.50 -24.13
CA GLU A 54 7.58 -13.10 -24.50
C GLU A 54 6.63 -12.33 -23.56
N ILE A 55 5.42 -12.87 -23.33
CA ILE A 55 4.42 -12.25 -22.46
C ILE A 55 4.92 -12.20 -21.00
N THR A 56 5.51 -13.28 -20.50
CA THR A 56 6.08 -13.34 -19.14
C THR A 56 7.15 -12.28 -18.94
N ARG A 57 8.07 -12.15 -19.90
CA ARG A 57 9.12 -11.12 -19.84
C ARG A 57 8.53 -9.72 -19.86
N HIS A 58 7.58 -9.46 -20.74
CA HIS A 58 6.93 -8.16 -20.83
C HIS A 58 6.18 -7.79 -19.53
N ALA A 59 5.44 -8.75 -18.96
CA ALA A 59 4.78 -8.53 -17.66
C ALA A 59 5.79 -8.24 -16.55
N ALA A 60 6.89 -8.97 -16.50
CA ALA A 60 7.97 -8.74 -15.53
C ALA A 60 8.63 -7.36 -15.69
N GLU A 61 8.83 -6.89 -16.92
CA GLU A 61 9.35 -5.54 -17.24
C GLU A 61 8.40 -4.44 -16.77
N LEU A 62 7.08 -4.60 -16.97
CA LEU A 62 6.07 -3.64 -16.55
C LEU A 62 6.08 -3.39 -15.04
N VAL A 63 6.33 -4.44 -14.25
CA VAL A 63 6.39 -4.35 -12.79
C VAL A 63 7.81 -4.18 -12.24
N GLY A 64 8.85 -4.18 -13.10
CA GLY A 64 10.25 -4.00 -12.71
C GLY A 64 10.83 -5.18 -11.92
N ILE A 65 10.55 -6.43 -12.34
CA ILE A 65 11.06 -7.68 -11.73
C ILE A 65 11.82 -8.58 -12.73
N GLN A 66 12.08 -8.09 -13.94
CA GLN A 66 12.69 -8.85 -15.02
C GLN A 66 14.04 -9.49 -14.70
N ASP A 67 14.81 -8.91 -13.78
CA ASP A 67 16.12 -9.41 -13.38
C ASP A 67 16.04 -10.56 -12.36
N HIS A 68 14.83 -10.95 -11.95
CA HIS A 68 14.59 -11.95 -10.92
C HIS A 68 13.81 -13.18 -11.43
N LEU A 69 13.63 -13.32 -12.76
CA LEU A 69 12.81 -14.40 -13.33
C LEU A 69 13.29 -15.80 -12.96
N ASP A 70 14.60 -15.97 -12.77
CA ASP A 70 15.22 -17.26 -12.40
C ASP A 70 15.30 -17.47 -10.88
N TYR A 71 14.89 -16.50 -10.06
CA TYR A 71 14.93 -16.59 -8.60
C TYR A 71 13.76 -17.42 -8.07
N ALA A 72 14.00 -18.10 -6.96
CA ALA A 72 12.91 -18.75 -6.24
C ALA A 72 12.09 -17.69 -5.45
N PRO A 73 10.76 -17.82 -5.34
CA PRO A 73 9.93 -16.83 -4.63
C PRO A 73 10.36 -16.52 -3.20
N HIS A 74 10.94 -17.49 -2.48
CA HIS A 74 11.40 -17.30 -1.10
C HIS A 74 12.67 -16.42 -0.99
N GLU A 75 13.39 -16.17 -2.08
CA GLU A 75 14.57 -15.29 -2.12
C GLU A 75 14.20 -13.81 -2.27
N LEU A 76 12.92 -13.53 -2.55
CA LEU A 76 12.42 -12.19 -2.81
C LEU A 76 12.02 -11.46 -1.52
N SER A 77 12.18 -10.12 -1.53
CA SER A 77 11.56 -9.25 -0.52
C SER A 77 10.05 -9.18 -0.68
N GLY A 78 9.32 -8.74 0.36
CA GLY A 78 7.87 -8.60 0.32
C GLY A 78 7.36 -7.75 -0.86
N GLY A 79 8.00 -6.62 -1.14
CA GLY A 79 7.66 -5.78 -2.29
C GLY A 79 7.94 -6.43 -3.65
N GLN A 80 9.02 -7.22 -3.77
CA GLN A 80 9.30 -8.00 -4.97
C GLN A 80 8.25 -9.10 -5.17
N LYS A 81 7.87 -9.81 -4.12
CA LYS A 81 6.81 -10.82 -4.15
C LYS A 81 5.49 -10.25 -4.67
N GLN A 82 5.13 -9.06 -4.18
CA GLN A 82 3.92 -8.38 -4.62
C GLN A 82 3.96 -7.98 -6.10
N ARG A 83 5.13 -7.57 -6.61
CA ARG A 83 5.35 -7.31 -8.04
C ARG A 83 5.19 -8.58 -8.87
N VAL A 84 5.67 -9.73 -8.40
CA VAL A 84 5.48 -11.03 -9.08
C VAL A 84 4.00 -11.39 -9.13
N SER A 85 3.27 -11.33 -8.00
CA SER A 85 1.83 -11.59 -7.97
C SER A 85 1.06 -10.69 -8.93
N LEU A 86 1.44 -9.41 -9.01
CA LEU A 86 0.84 -8.46 -9.94
C LEU A 86 1.13 -8.85 -11.40
N ALA A 87 2.38 -9.20 -11.75
CA ALA A 87 2.75 -9.65 -13.07
C ALA A 87 1.95 -10.91 -13.48
N GLY A 88 1.83 -11.89 -12.58
CA GLY A 88 1.07 -13.12 -12.81
C GLY A 88 -0.43 -12.89 -13.09
N VAL A 89 -1.00 -11.82 -12.53
CA VAL A 89 -2.40 -11.44 -12.81
C VAL A 89 -2.52 -10.66 -14.12
N MET A 90 -1.48 -9.91 -14.50
CA MET A 90 -1.51 -9.07 -15.71
C MET A 90 -1.37 -9.85 -17.01
N VAL A 91 -0.75 -11.02 -17.01
CA VAL A 91 -0.58 -11.84 -18.23
C VAL A 91 -1.92 -12.26 -18.84
N ASP A 92 -2.99 -12.33 -18.05
CA ASP A 92 -4.35 -12.66 -18.50
C ASP A 92 -5.09 -11.50 -19.17
N GLN A 93 -4.49 -10.30 -19.24
CA GLN A 93 -5.10 -9.10 -19.82
C GLN A 93 -6.50 -8.81 -19.26
N VAL A 94 -6.69 -8.99 -17.97
CA VAL A 94 -7.95 -8.78 -17.28
C VAL A 94 -8.40 -7.32 -17.36
N LYS A 95 -9.72 -7.10 -17.30
CA LYS A 95 -10.30 -5.76 -17.33
C LYS A 95 -10.46 -5.11 -15.95
N ILE A 96 -10.43 -5.92 -14.90
CA ILE A 96 -10.61 -5.49 -13.52
C ILE A 96 -9.50 -6.11 -12.69
N LEU A 97 -8.79 -5.27 -11.95
CA LEU A 97 -7.80 -5.68 -10.95
C LEU A 97 -8.38 -5.42 -9.55
N LEU A 98 -8.44 -6.46 -8.74
CA LEU A 98 -8.80 -6.38 -7.33
C LEU A 98 -7.54 -6.55 -6.48
N PHE A 99 -7.33 -5.61 -5.57
CA PHE A 99 -6.25 -5.66 -4.59
C PHE A 99 -6.85 -5.78 -3.20
N ASP A 100 -6.49 -6.85 -2.49
CA ASP A 100 -6.91 -7.09 -1.11
C ASP A 100 -5.75 -6.77 -0.17
N GLU A 101 -5.83 -5.60 0.48
CA GLU A 101 -4.83 -5.04 1.39
C GLU A 101 -3.38 -5.07 0.81
N PRO A 102 -3.14 -4.50 -0.38
CA PRO A 102 -1.84 -4.61 -1.05
C PRO A 102 -0.69 -3.94 -0.29
N LEU A 103 -0.98 -3.14 0.72
CA LEU A 103 0.01 -2.43 1.53
C LEU A 103 0.32 -3.14 2.85
N ALA A 104 -0.35 -4.25 3.15
CA ALA A 104 -0.04 -5.06 4.32
C ALA A 104 1.42 -5.54 4.26
N ASN A 105 2.10 -5.56 5.39
CA ASN A 105 3.50 -6.01 5.50
C ASN A 105 4.55 -5.21 4.70
N LEU A 106 4.18 -4.07 4.08
CA LEU A 106 5.12 -3.18 3.41
C LEU A 106 5.51 -2.00 4.31
N ASP A 107 6.78 -1.63 4.22
CA ASP A 107 7.22 -0.35 4.78
C ASP A 107 6.59 0.83 4.00
N PRO A 108 6.50 2.04 4.60
CA PRO A 108 5.80 3.16 3.96
C PRO A 108 6.38 3.58 2.60
N ALA A 109 7.69 3.43 2.39
CA ALA A 109 8.30 3.80 1.11
C ALA A 109 7.95 2.79 0.01
N THR A 110 8.03 1.49 0.33
CA THR A 110 7.62 0.42 -0.57
C THR A 110 6.11 0.47 -0.85
N GLY A 111 5.30 0.79 0.16
CA GLY A 111 3.85 0.98 -0.01
C GLY A 111 3.52 2.07 -1.03
N LYS A 112 4.16 3.24 -0.95
CA LYS A 112 4.00 4.31 -1.94
C LYS A 112 4.41 3.88 -3.34
N GLN A 113 5.54 3.19 -3.49
CA GLN A 113 5.98 2.65 -4.78
C GLN A 113 4.98 1.63 -5.36
N THR A 114 4.32 0.87 -4.50
CA THR A 114 3.28 -0.07 -4.93
C THR A 114 2.05 0.67 -5.48
N ILE A 115 1.59 1.72 -4.81
CA ILE A 115 0.48 2.54 -5.31
C ILE A 115 0.86 3.26 -6.61
N GLU A 116 2.10 3.79 -6.72
CA GLU A 116 2.61 4.38 -7.96
C GLU A 116 2.59 3.37 -9.11
N LEU A 117 3.03 2.14 -8.87
CA LEU A 117 3.02 1.07 -9.86
C LEU A 117 1.60 0.71 -10.31
N ILE A 118 0.66 0.61 -9.35
CA ILE A 118 -0.76 0.31 -9.66
C ILE A 118 -1.36 1.42 -10.53
N ASP A 119 -1.09 2.68 -10.21
CA ASP A 119 -1.52 3.86 -10.96
C ASP A 119 -0.96 3.84 -12.39
N GLU A 120 0.36 3.64 -12.56
CA GLU A 120 1.00 3.51 -13.86
C GLU A 120 0.43 2.37 -14.73
N ILE A 121 0.09 1.24 -14.11
CA ILE A 121 -0.51 0.11 -14.81
C ILE A 121 -1.90 0.47 -15.27
N GLN A 122 -2.72 1.06 -14.40
CA GLN A 122 -4.07 1.51 -14.72
C GLN A 122 -4.06 2.46 -15.91
N GLU A 123 -3.16 3.46 -15.92
CA GLU A 123 -3.02 4.41 -17.02
C GLU A 123 -2.59 3.74 -18.34
N LYS A 124 -1.67 2.76 -18.27
CA LYS A 124 -1.13 2.10 -19.49
C LYS A 124 -2.08 1.07 -20.08
N THR A 125 -2.92 0.44 -19.27
CA THR A 125 -3.75 -0.71 -19.67
C THR A 125 -5.25 -0.42 -19.75
N ASP A 126 -5.69 0.77 -19.35
CA ASP A 126 -7.11 1.16 -19.23
C ASP A 126 -7.93 0.15 -18.39
N THR A 127 -7.27 -0.43 -17.39
CA THR A 127 -7.85 -1.45 -16.50
C THR A 127 -8.55 -0.77 -15.32
N THR A 128 -9.73 -1.26 -14.96
CA THR A 128 -10.41 -0.79 -13.74
C THR A 128 -9.74 -1.37 -12.51
N VAL A 129 -9.34 -0.52 -11.57
CA VAL A 129 -8.69 -0.92 -10.33
C VAL A 129 -9.62 -0.74 -9.14
N VAL A 130 -9.71 -1.76 -8.28
CA VAL A 130 -10.40 -1.71 -6.99
C VAL A 130 -9.42 -2.13 -5.91
N ILE A 131 -9.17 -1.25 -4.94
CA ILE A 131 -8.27 -1.49 -3.82
C ILE A 131 -9.10 -1.55 -2.54
N ILE A 132 -9.02 -2.68 -1.82
CA ILE A 132 -9.54 -2.81 -0.46
C ILE A 132 -8.40 -2.49 0.47
N GLU A 133 -8.52 -1.42 1.24
CA GLU A 133 -7.44 -0.94 2.11
C GLU A 133 -7.99 -0.14 3.30
N HIS A 134 -7.34 -0.24 4.44
CA HIS A 134 -7.65 0.56 5.63
C HIS A 134 -6.64 1.71 5.84
N ARG A 135 -5.52 1.70 5.12
CA ARG A 135 -4.47 2.74 5.13
C ARG A 135 -4.76 3.79 4.05
N LEU A 136 -5.88 4.49 4.19
CA LEU A 136 -6.39 5.43 3.18
C LEU A 136 -5.37 6.52 2.80
N GLU A 137 -4.57 7.00 3.74
CA GLU A 137 -3.53 8.02 3.49
C GLU A 137 -2.48 7.54 2.46
N ASP A 138 -2.14 6.24 2.49
CA ASP A 138 -1.17 5.68 1.56
C ASP A 138 -1.78 5.48 0.16
N VAL A 139 -3.06 5.08 0.08
CA VAL A 139 -3.79 4.97 -1.20
C VAL A 139 -3.94 6.34 -1.85
N LEU A 140 -4.27 7.36 -1.07
CA LEU A 140 -4.39 8.75 -1.52
C LEU A 140 -3.04 9.42 -1.86
N TRP A 141 -1.97 8.67 -1.93
CA TRP A 141 -0.71 9.10 -2.53
C TRP A 141 -0.85 9.36 -4.05
N ARG A 142 -1.83 8.72 -4.68
CA ARG A 142 -2.24 8.93 -6.07
C ARG A 142 -3.71 9.32 -6.14
N ASP A 143 -4.11 9.86 -7.28
CA ASP A 143 -5.50 10.24 -7.51
C ASP A 143 -6.42 9.01 -7.48
N VAL A 144 -7.55 9.15 -6.81
CA VAL A 144 -8.58 8.12 -6.69
C VAL A 144 -9.91 8.74 -7.11
N ASP A 145 -10.60 8.12 -8.06
CA ASP A 145 -11.88 8.63 -8.56
C ASP A 145 -12.98 8.60 -7.49
N ARG A 146 -12.98 7.55 -6.65
CA ARG A 146 -14.09 7.28 -5.75
C ARG A 146 -13.67 6.43 -4.56
N ILE A 147 -14.18 6.77 -3.38
CA ILE A 147 -14.03 5.97 -2.16
C ILE A 147 -15.39 5.43 -1.75
N VAL A 148 -15.47 4.11 -1.60
CA VAL A 148 -16.63 3.40 -1.07
C VAL A 148 -16.35 3.01 0.38
N LEU A 149 -17.03 3.68 1.30
CA LEU A 149 -16.94 3.38 2.73
C LEU A 149 -17.93 2.27 3.09
N MET A 150 -17.41 1.17 3.65
CA MET A 150 -18.21 0.02 4.08
C MET A 150 -18.27 -0.03 5.62
N GLY A 151 -19.44 -0.37 6.14
CA GLY A 151 -19.62 -0.63 7.57
C GLY A 151 -20.88 -1.47 7.82
N ASP A 152 -20.82 -2.38 8.76
CA ASP A 152 -21.93 -3.29 9.13
C ASP A 152 -22.57 -4.01 7.93
N GLY A 153 -21.75 -4.41 6.95
CA GLY A 153 -22.20 -5.10 5.73
C GLY A 153 -22.96 -4.22 4.74
N LYS A 154 -22.86 -2.89 4.85
CA LYS A 154 -23.54 -1.91 4.00
C LYS A 154 -22.57 -0.87 3.46
N ILE A 155 -22.93 -0.27 2.34
CA ILE A 155 -22.27 0.95 1.85
C ILE A 155 -22.78 2.12 2.68
N LEU A 156 -21.89 2.78 3.40
CA LEU A 156 -22.17 3.97 4.21
C LEU A 156 -21.99 5.25 3.40
N ALA A 157 -21.03 5.25 2.50
CA ALA A 157 -20.79 6.35 1.57
C ALA A 157 -20.16 5.80 0.28
N ASP A 158 -20.39 6.54 -0.83
CA ASP A 158 -19.81 6.31 -2.14
C ASP A 158 -19.59 7.69 -2.75
N LEU A 159 -18.40 8.27 -2.54
CA LEU A 159 -18.13 9.69 -2.74
C LEU A 159 -16.75 9.92 -3.37
N HIS A 160 -16.59 11.09 -4.01
CA HIS A 160 -15.29 11.60 -4.38
C HIS A 160 -14.42 11.81 -3.11
N PRO A 161 -13.09 11.61 -3.16
CA PRO A 161 -12.22 11.77 -2.00
C PRO A 161 -12.39 13.11 -1.27
N ASP A 162 -12.45 14.22 -1.98
CA ASP A 162 -12.64 15.55 -1.38
C ASP A 162 -13.97 15.68 -0.61
N GLU A 163 -15.03 15.02 -1.10
CA GLU A 163 -16.32 15.03 -0.43
C GLU A 163 -16.28 14.19 0.85
N LEU A 164 -15.77 12.94 0.77
CA LEU A 164 -15.70 12.06 1.93
C LEU A 164 -14.82 12.66 3.04
N LEU A 165 -13.64 13.14 2.69
CA LEU A 165 -12.67 13.70 3.64
C LEU A 165 -13.12 15.05 4.23
N SER A 166 -14.12 15.68 3.65
CA SER A 166 -14.78 16.84 4.25
C SER A 166 -15.80 16.48 5.34
N THR A 167 -16.22 15.22 5.41
CA THR A 167 -17.13 14.70 6.44
C THR A 167 -16.35 14.20 7.66
N ARG A 168 -17.08 13.67 8.67
CA ARG A 168 -16.49 12.92 9.80
C ARG A 168 -16.78 11.42 9.70
N LEU A 169 -17.27 10.93 8.57
CA LEU A 169 -17.69 9.54 8.41
C LEU A 169 -16.57 8.54 8.70
N LEU A 170 -15.31 8.86 8.38
CA LEU A 170 -14.18 7.99 8.70
C LEU A 170 -14.00 7.85 10.22
N GLU A 171 -13.94 8.99 10.95
CA GLU A 171 -13.80 9.03 12.41
C GLU A 171 -14.97 8.32 13.09
N GLU A 172 -16.21 8.59 12.66
CA GLU A 172 -17.45 8.01 13.20
C GLU A 172 -17.51 6.48 13.03
N ASN A 173 -16.79 5.96 12.02
CA ASN A 173 -16.71 4.51 11.75
C ASN A 173 -15.37 3.88 12.16
N GLY A 174 -14.56 4.58 12.97
CA GLY A 174 -13.30 4.06 13.50
C GLY A 174 -12.19 3.88 12.47
N ILE A 175 -12.32 4.51 11.29
CA ILE A 175 -11.31 4.48 10.24
C ILE A 175 -10.41 5.71 10.39
N ARG A 176 -9.12 5.47 10.33
CA ARG A 176 -8.12 6.54 10.47
C ARG A 176 -8.17 7.49 9.27
N GLU A 177 -8.35 8.77 9.57
CA GLU A 177 -8.16 9.84 8.58
C GLU A 177 -6.67 10.07 8.29
N PRO A 178 -6.31 10.62 7.11
CA PRO A 178 -4.98 11.15 6.87
C PRO A 178 -4.52 12.10 7.98
N LEU A 179 -3.28 11.96 8.43
CA LEU A 179 -2.77 12.69 9.61
C LEU A 179 -2.86 14.21 9.48
N TYR A 180 -2.63 14.74 8.28
CA TYR A 180 -2.73 16.18 8.04
C TYR A 180 -4.15 16.72 8.26
N LEU A 181 -5.20 15.94 7.91
CA LEU A 181 -6.60 16.33 8.16
C LEU A 181 -6.93 16.30 9.64
N THR A 182 -6.48 15.25 10.34
CA THR A 182 -6.62 15.16 11.79
C THR A 182 -5.97 16.38 12.48
N ALA A 183 -4.77 16.79 12.05
CA ALA A 183 -4.11 17.98 12.58
C ALA A 183 -4.89 19.29 12.32
N LEU A 184 -5.44 19.45 11.11
CA LEU A 184 -6.29 20.58 10.73
C LEU A 184 -7.54 20.65 11.60
N ARG A 185 -8.22 19.49 11.83
CA ARG A 185 -9.41 19.42 12.69
C ARG A 185 -9.09 19.76 14.14
N TYR A 186 -7.96 19.29 14.68
CA TYR A 186 -7.53 19.68 16.04
C TYR A 186 -7.25 21.19 16.17
N ALA A 187 -6.79 21.81 15.10
CA ALA A 187 -6.63 23.27 15.07
C ALA A 187 -7.96 24.03 14.86
N GLY A 188 -9.09 23.32 14.72
CA GLY A 188 -10.40 23.94 14.52
C GLY A 188 -10.63 24.42 13.09
N VAL A 189 -9.89 23.89 12.11
CA VAL A 189 -10.12 24.14 10.69
C VAL A 189 -11.30 23.32 10.21
N GLU A 190 -12.27 23.97 9.59
CA GLU A 190 -13.40 23.29 8.94
C GLU A 190 -13.00 22.86 7.53
N LEU A 191 -13.18 21.58 7.24
CA LEU A 191 -12.92 20.99 5.93
C LEU A 191 -14.18 21.07 5.08
N ALA A 192 -14.00 21.42 3.81
CA ALA A 192 -15.06 21.43 2.79
C ALA A 192 -14.45 20.96 1.45
N PRO A 193 -15.22 20.41 0.51
CA PRO A 193 -14.70 19.95 -0.78
C PRO A 193 -13.92 21.03 -1.55
N ALA A 194 -14.33 22.29 -1.41
CA ALA A 194 -13.64 23.43 -2.02
C ALA A 194 -12.19 23.63 -1.52
N LYS A 195 -11.84 23.06 -0.36
CA LYS A 195 -10.49 23.06 0.17
C LYS A 195 -9.60 21.92 -0.35
N LYS A 196 -10.15 21.04 -1.20
CA LYS A 196 -9.44 19.92 -1.83
C LYS A 196 -8.64 19.07 -0.83
N PRO A 197 -9.32 18.47 0.16
CA PRO A 197 -8.64 17.71 1.21
C PRO A 197 -8.10 16.34 0.78
N ALA A 198 -8.25 15.90 -0.46
CA ALA A 198 -7.81 14.58 -0.93
C ALA A 198 -6.31 14.37 -0.80
N HIS A 199 -5.49 15.40 -1.05
CA HIS A 199 -4.03 15.32 -0.96
C HIS A 199 -3.46 16.44 -0.11
N VAL A 200 -2.39 16.12 0.62
CA VAL A 200 -1.69 17.09 1.47
C VAL A 200 -1.19 18.31 0.68
N ASP A 201 -0.78 18.09 -0.58
CA ASP A 201 -0.23 19.15 -1.44
C ASP A 201 -1.33 20.02 -2.09
N SER A 202 -2.56 19.51 -2.20
CA SER A 202 -3.68 20.22 -2.82
C SER A 202 -4.54 20.98 -1.82
N VAL A 203 -4.41 20.68 -0.52
CA VAL A 203 -5.27 21.26 0.51
C VAL A 203 -5.12 22.78 0.59
N VAL A 204 -6.23 23.50 0.44
CA VAL A 204 -6.27 24.96 0.45
C VAL A 204 -6.37 25.46 1.89
N ILE A 205 -5.30 26.09 2.39
CA ILE A 205 -5.20 26.69 3.72
C ILE A 205 -5.23 28.21 3.59
N ASP A 206 -6.32 28.83 3.97
CA ASP A 206 -6.47 30.28 3.94
C ASP A 206 -5.78 30.99 5.14
N LYS A 207 -5.84 32.32 5.19
CA LYS A 207 -5.22 33.12 6.28
C LYS A 207 -5.86 32.84 7.65
N ALA A 208 -7.18 32.59 7.68
CA ALA A 208 -7.89 32.31 8.92
C ALA A 208 -7.52 30.91 9.44
N ASP A 209 -7.42 29.93 8.55
CA ASP A 209 -6.97 28.58 8.88
C ASP A 209 -5.54 28.59 9.42
N ARG A 210 -4.62 29.29 8.75
CA ARG A 210 -3.22 29.44 9.22
C ARG A 210 -3.16 30.04 10.62
N LYS A 211 -4.01 31.04 10.90
CA LYS A 211 -4.09 31.61 12.23
C LYS A 211 -4.55 30.57 13.26
N LYS A 212 -5.64 29.84 12.97
CA LYS A 212 -6.13 28.77 13.86
C LYS A 212 -5.06 27.73 14.15
N MET A 213 -4.33 27.27 13.13
CA MET A 213 -3.24 26.29 13.27
C MET A 213 -2.11 26.84 14.14
N THR A 214 -1.70 28.11 13.93
CA THR A 214 -0.66 28.76 14.71
C THR A 214 -1.07 28.93 16.17
N ASP A 215 -2.30 29.40 16.40
CA ASP A 215 -2.84 29.62 17.75
C ASP A 215 -2.95 28.25 18.49
N TRP A 216 -3.41 27.20 17.81
CA TRP A 216 -3.47 25.86 18.36
C TRP A 216 -2.08 25.31 18.70
N PHE A 217 -1.10 25.45 17.80
CA PHE A 217 0.27 24.98 18.05
C PHE A 217 0.89 25.61 19.29
N TRP A 218 0.78 26.94 19.43
CA TRP A 218 1.34 27.66 20.55
C TRP A 218 0.54 27.53 21.86
N SER A 219 -0.71 27.07 21.78
CA SER A 219 -1.51 26.80 22.98
C SER A 219 -1.15 25.46 23.65
N ARG A 220 -0.33 24.63 23.01
CA ARG A 220 0.11 23.37 23.57
C ARG A 220 1.15 23.59 24.67
N PRO A 221 1.04 22.86 25.79
CA PRO A 221 2.10 22.87 26.79
C PRO A 221 3.40 22.37 26.13
N ALA A 222 4.52 22.94 26.53
CA ALA A 222 5.82 22.38 26.16
C ALA A 222 5.89 20.93 26.66
N ALA A 223 6.51 20.05 25.88
CA ALA A 223 6.78 18.70 26.32
C ALA A 223 7.48 18.75 27.70
N GLU A 224 7.02 17.95 28.63
CA GLU A 224 7.72 17.78 29.90
C GLU A 224 9.15 17.31 29.60
N ALA A 225 10.12 17.87 30.32
CA ALA A 225 11.49 17.40 30.22
C ALA A 225 11.54 15.90 30.52
N GLU A 226 12.24 15.15 29.65
CA GLU A 226 12.47 13.72 29.86
C GLU A 226 13.07 13.52 31.26
N LYS A 227 12.43 12.66 32.06
CA LYS A 227 12.98 12.26 33.34
C LYS A 227 14.22 11.40 33.05
N GLU A 228 15.31 11.70 33.70
CA GLU A 228 16.47 10.81 33.68
C GLU A 228 16.07 9.46 34.27
N HIS A 229 16.11 8.42 33.44
CA HIS A 229 15.82 7.06 33.84
C HIS A 229 17.13 6.24 33.88
N GLU A 230 17.13 5.21 34.70
CA GLU A 230 18.25 4.27 34.78
C GLU A 230 18.35 3.45 33.47
N PRO A 231 19.53 3.38 32.80
CA PRO A 231 19.71 2.55 31.62
C PRO A 231 19.43 1.09 31.94
N LEU A 232 18.54 0.45 31.15
CA LEU A 232 18.19 -0.95 31.28
C LEU A 232 18.95 -1.82 30.28
N LEU A 233 19.11 -1.34 29.06
CA LEU A 233 19.83 -2.01 27.98
C LEU A 233 20.72 -0.99 27.28
N GLU A 234 21.97 -1.36 27.09
CA GLU A 234 22.94 -0.58 26.33
C GLU A 234 23.58 -1.46 25.26
N VAL A 235 23.46 -1.04 24.01
CA VAL A 235 24.10 -1.66 22.85
C VAL A 235 25.12 -0.69 22.29
N ARG A 236 26.35 -1.17 22.08
CA ARG A 236 27.46 -0.34 21.55
C ARG A 236 28.10 -1.01 20.36
N ASN A 237 28.19 -0.29 19.25
CA ASN A 237 28.91 -0.69 18.04
C ASN A 237 28.56 -2.10 17.55
N LEU A 238 27.30 -2.52 17.68
CA LEU A 238 26.83 -3.84 17.27
C LEU A 238 26.91 -3.98 15.75
N THR A 239 27.70 -4.94 15.30
CA THR A 239 27.73 -5.35 13.90
C THR A 239 27.39 -6.83 13.83
N PHE A 240 26.42 -7.20 12.99
CA PHE A 240 25.91 -8.55 12.87
C PHE A 240 25.51 -8.90 11.44
N GLY A 241 25.64 -10.16 11.07
CA GLY A 241 25.14 -10.70 9.80
C GLY A 241 24.90 -12.21 9.94
N TYR A 242 23.90 -12.73 9.25
CA TYR A 242 23.56 -14.15 9.22
C TYR A 242 24.54 -14.97 8.36
N GLU A 243 25.07 -14.33 7.31
CA GLU A 243 25.97 -14.95 6.35
C GLU A 243 27.37 -14.30 6.39
N ARG A 244 28.41 -15.09 6.08
CA ARG A 244 29.76 -14.55 5.98
C ARG A 244 29.86 -13.53 4.85
N GLY A 245 30.23 -12.30 5.21
CA GLY A 245 30.43 -11.20 4.27
C GLY A 245 29.21 -10.28 4.04
N ARG A 246 28.01 -10.64 4.51
CA ARG A 246 26.81 -9.78 4.45
C ARG A 246 26.43 -9.30 5.84
N GLN A 247 26.74 -8.03 6.14
CA GLN A 247 26.35 -7.41 7.40
C GLN A 247 24.91 -6.91 7.32
N THR A 248 24.06 -7.40 8.23
CA THR A 248 22.68 -6.97 8.41
C THR A 248 22.58 -5.74 9.31
N LEU A 249 23.38 -5.74 10.40
CA LEU A 249 23.53 -4.59 11.28
C LEU A 249 24.97 -4.09 11.19
N ARG A 250 25.14 -2.76 11.20
CA ARG A 250 26.45 -2.11 11.08
C ARG A 250 26.54 -1.00 12.11
N ASP A 251 27.45 -1.19 13.09
CA ASP A 251 27.79 -0.16 14.07
C ASP A 251 26.57 0.45 14.79
N VAL A 252 25.61 -0.40 15.18
CA VAL A 252 24.39 0.02 15.85
C VAL A 252 24.67 0.27 17.33
N SER A 253 24.34 1.47 17.79
CA SER A 253 24.44 1.85 19.20
C SER A 253 23.12 2.47 19.63
N LEU A 254 22.59 2.02 20.78
CA LEU A 254 21.38 2.56 21.38
C LEU A 254 21.34 2.24 22.88
N THR A 255 20.64 3.05 23.62
CA THR A 255 20.36 2.83 25.05
C THR A 255 18.85 2.85 25.26
N ILE A 256 18.33 1.87 26.02
CA ILE A 256 16.92 1.81 26.42
C ILE A 256 16.85 2.01 27.93
N GLN A 257 16.03 2.96 28.36
CA GLN A 257 15.83 3.31 29.74
C GLN A 257 14.78 2.41 30.41
N LYS A 258 14.85 2.27 31.72
CA LYS A 258 13.84 1.52 32.48
C LYS A 258 12.47 2.19 32.39
N GLY A 259 11.47 1.42 31.94
CA GLY A 259 10.11 1.92 31.76
C GLY A 259 9.88 2.73 30.47
N GLU A 260 10.87 2.83 29.59
CA GLU A 260 10.76 3.46 28.30
C GLU A 260 10.02 2.56 27.31
N MET A 261 9.24 3.15 26.42
CA MET A 261 8.64 2.46 25.26
C MET A 261 9.39 2.87 24.00
N VAL A 262 10.08 1.93 23.38
CA VAL A 262 10.92 2.16 22.19
C VAL A 262 10.29 1.50 20.98
N SER A 263 10.15 2.23 19.87
CA SER A 263 9.77 1.70 18.57
C SER A 263 10.99 1.67 17.65
N ILE A 264 11.29 0.50 17.10
CA ILE A 264 12.34 0.34 16.09
C ILE A 264 11.66 0.31 14.72
N VAL A 265 12.05 1.24 13.86
CA VAL A 265 11.49 1.38 12.50
C VAL A 265 12.63 1.35 11.49
N GLY A 266 12.35 0.86 10.29
CA GLY A 266 13.33 0.77 9.22
C GLY A 266 12.69 0.37 7.90
N LYS A 267 13.51 0.36 6.85
CA LYS A 267 13.16 -0.17 5.56
C LYS A 267 13.30 -1.69 5.59
N ASN A 268 12.29 -2.40 5.03
CA ASN A 268 12.33 -3.85 4.86
C ASN A 268 13.29 -4.25 3.72
#